data_9309af367d0184ac6820d8905d7753a8
#
_entry.id   9309af367d0184ac6820d8905d7753a8
#
_cell.length_a   1.000
_cell.length_b   1.000
_cell.length_c   1.000
_cell.angle_alpha   90.00
_cell.angle_beta   90.00
_cell.angle_gamma   90.00
#
_symmetry.space_group_name_H-M   'P 1'
#
loop_
_entity.id
_entity.type
_entity.pdbx_description
1 polymer ?
#
loop_
_entity_poly.entity_id
_entity_poly.type
_entity_poly.pdbx_seq_one_letter_code
_entity_poly.pdbx_strand_id
1 'polypeptide(L)'
;THKPIIYVADGKALPAELNPAKDFILYEKITPDSTIPFRYFIAGGLDKDNVLARIAETNPAGVDLSSGVEITRGIKDYGKIREFLGLVKPTYYGAFGGMYVPELLIEPLHDLTKAYHEIALGDEFQAEFISLLKNYVGRPTALTHVKNFGKAIGLKHVYLKREDLTHTGAHKINNALGQCLLAKKMGKTRIIAETGAGQHGVATATACAMLGLECKVYMGQVDVERQAPNVAKMRLLGAKVVPVTDGS
;
A
#
# COMPACT_ATOMS: atom_id res chain seq x y z
N THR A 1 -1.04 6.75 39.36
CA THR A 1 -0.86 6.22 37.99
C THR A 1 0.41 6.84 37.41
N HIS A 2 1.46 6.02 37.26
CA HIS A 2 2.72 6.44 36.63
C HIS A 2 2.48 6.82 35.17
N LYS A 3 2.81 8.06 34.79
CA LYS A 3 2.79 8.49 33.38
C LYS A 3 4.08 8.04 32.70
N PRO A 4 4.04 7.57 31.43
CA PRO A 4 5.26 7.24 30.70
C PRO A 4 6.23 8.41 30.64
N ILE A 5 7.52 8.15 30.81
CA ILE A 5 8.60 9.14 30.76
C ILE A 5 9.54 8.75 29.62
N ILE A 6 10.08 9.74 28.92
CA ILE A 6 11.21 9.59 28.00
C ILE A 6 12.42 10.18 28.71
N TYR A 7 13.39 9.34 29.06
CA TYR A 7 14.64 9.77 29.69
C TYR A 7 15.74 9.88 28.62
N VAL A 8 16.40 11.02 28.57
CA VAL A 8 17.53 11.23 27.64
C VAL A 8 18.82 10.71 28.29
N ALA A 9 19.39 9.66 27.69
CA ALA A 9 20.63 9.08 28.15
C ALA A 9 21.84 9.95 27.70
N ASP A 10 22.56 10.47 28.65
CA ASP A 10 23.73 11.33 28.45
C ASP A 10 25.06 10.62 28.80
N GLY A 11 25.06 9.30 28.83
CA GLY A 11 26.20 8.45 29.19
C GLY A 11 26.33 8.17 30.69
N LYS A 12 25.40 8.65 31.52
CA LYS A 12 25.34 8.34 32.96
C LYS A 12 24.49 7.10 33.22
N ALA A 13 24.57 6.61 34.45
CA ALA A 13 23.69 5.51 34.91
C ALA A 13 22.23 5.94 34.86
N LEU A 14 21.36 5.00 34.44
CA LEU A 14 19.90 5.22 34.36
C LEU A 14 19.35 5.42 35.80
N PRO A 15 18.39 6.35 36.00
CA PRO A 15 17.70 6.48 37.27
C PRO A 15 16.99 5.22 37.72
N ALA A 16 17.07 4.90 39.01
CA ALA A 16 16.45 3.68 39.57
C ALA A 16 14.91 3.73 39.56
N GLU A 17 14.31 4.92 39.42
CA GLU A 17 12.86 5.13 39.40
C GLU A 17 12.20 4.79 38.05
N LEU A 18 12.99 4.58 37.01
CA LEU A 18 12.45 4.24 35.67
C LEU A 18 11.79 2.85 35.66
N ASN A 19 10.66 2.76 35.00
CA ASN A 19 9.88 1.52 34.86
C ASN A 19 10.06 0.95 33.45
N PRO A 20 10.75 -0.20 33.25
CA PRO A 20 11.00 -0.78 31.93
C PRO A 20 9.75 -1.11 31.12
N ALA A 21 8.61 -1.34 31.77
CA ALA A 21 7.37 -1.64 31.10
C ALA A 21 6.62 -0.40 30.55
N LYS A 22 7.00 0.79 30.99
CA LYS A 22 6.28 2.03 30.67
C LYS A 22 7.17 3.14 30.10
N ASP A 23 8.39 3.25 30.58
CA ASP A 23 9.30 4.34 30.25
C ASP A 23 10.18 3.98 29.05
N PHE A 24 10.69 5.01 28.39
CA PHE A 24 11.58 4.90 27.23
C PHE A 24 12.88 5.62 27.48
N ILE A 25 13.94 5.12 26.88
CA ILE A 25 15.24 5.80 26.86
C ILE A 25 15.46 6.42 25.50
N LEU A 26 15.93 7.66 25.44
CA LEU A 26 16.39 8.30 24.20
C LEU A 26 17.91 8.35 24.21
N TYR A 27 18.54 7.66 23.28
CA TYR A 27 19.99 7.68 23.08
C TYR A 27 20.36 8.65 21.98
N GLU A 28 21.06 9.71 22.35
CA GLU A 28 21.58 10.72 21.43
C GLU A 28 23.04 10.45 21.10
N LYS A 29 23.34 10.03 19.85
CA LYS A 29 24.68 9.71 19.34
C LYS A 29 25.45 8.61 20.08
N ILE A 30 24.78 7.84 20.93
CA ILE A 30 25.34 6.74 21.71
C ILE A 30 24.75 5.45 21.21
N THR A 31 25.56 4.39 21.10
CA THR A 31 25.07 3.03 20.83
C THR A 31 24.53 2.46 22.14
N PRO A 32 23.27 2.04 22.20
CA PRO A 32 22.70 1.45 23.41
C PRO A 32 23.36 0.12 23.74
N ASP A 33 23.51 -0.16 25.03
CA ASP A 33 23.90 -1.47 25.51
C ASP A 33 22.75 -2.47 25.30
N SER A 34 23.03 -3.58 24.64
CA SER A 34 22.05 -4.63 24.31
C SER A 34 21.45 -5.33 25.55
N THR A 35 22.02 -5.10 26.74
CA THR A 35 21.55 -5.69 28.01
C THR A 35 20.49 -4.83 28.71
N ILE A 36 20.16 -3.64 28.18
CA ILE A 36 19.21 -2.71 28.80
C ILE A 36 17.77 -3.24 28.64
N PRO A 37 17.00 -3.41 29.72
CA PRO A 37 15.65 -3.94 29.66
C PRO A 37 14.59 -2.93 29.23
N PHE A 38 14.99 -1.75 28.76
CA PHE A 38 14.10 -0.68 28.33
C PHE A 38 13.89 -0.68 26.83
N ARG A 39 12.69 -0.26 26.39
CA ARG A 39 12.47 0.18 25.02
C ARG A 39 13.16 1.53 24.83
N TYR A 40 13.84 1.71 23.73
CA TYR A 40 14.59 2.96 23.51
C TYR A 40 14.40 3.52 22.10
N PHE A 41 14.61 4.81 22.00
CA PHE A 41 14.72 5.54 20.74
C PHE A 41 16.19 5.91 20.50
N ILE A 42 16.57 6.00 19.24
CA ILE A 42 17.85 6.56 18.83
C ILE A 42 17.64 7.96 18.22
N ALA A 43 18.55 8.87 18.51
CA ALA A 43 18.54 10.25 18.06
C ALA A 43 19.95 10.75 17.68
N GLY A 44 20.00 11.97 17.18
CA GLY A 44 21.25 12.71 16.94
C GLY A 44 21.91 12.39 15.61
N GLY A 45 21.79 13.31 14.65
CA GLY A 45 22.42 13.23 13.34
C GLY A 45 21.82 12.17 12.41
N LEU A 46 20.60 11.72 12.69
CA LEU A 46 19.89 10.81 11.79
C LEU A 46 19.38 11.56 10.57
N ASP A 47 19.52 10.92 9.40
CA ASP A 47 19.01 11.36 8.11
C ASP A 47 18.65 10.15 7.24
N LYS A 48 18.24 10.40 6.00
CA LYS A 48 17.85 9.35 5.05
C LYS A 48 18.98 8.39 4.69
N ASP A 49 20.22 8.81 4.76
CA ASP A 49 21.37 8.05 4.29
C ASP A 49 21.93 7.11 5.38
N ASN A 50 21.66 7.41 6.66
CA ASN A 50 22.19 6.63 7.78
C ASN A 50 21.14 5.91 8.64
N VAL A 51 19.87 6.30 8.59
CA VAL A 51 18.85 5.79 9.52
C VAL A 51 18.63 4.28 9.44
N LEU A 52 18.63 3.70 8.24
CA LEU A 52 18.42 2.25 8.09
C LEU A 52 19.57 1.43 8.67
N ALA A 53 20.79 1.86 8.46
CA ALA A 53 21.98 1.22 9.04
C ALA A 53 21.94 1.30 10.59
N ARG A 54 21.57 2.46 11.14
CA ARG A 54 21.43 2.65 12.58
C ARG A 54 20.29 1.81 13.19
N ILE A 55 19.16 1.67 12.50
CA ILE A 55 18.06 0.78 12.92
C ILE A 55 18.50 -0.69 12.92
N ALA A 56 19.20 -1.13 11.87
CA ALA A 56 19.69 -2.51 11.77
C ALA A 56 20.74 -2.84 12.85
N GLU A 57 21.62 -1.88 13.17
CA GLU A 57 22.65 -2.03 14.19
C GLU A 57 22.07 -2.10 15.60
N THR A 58 21.05 -1.30 15.90
CA THR A 58 20.61 -1.06 17.29
C THR A 58 19.21 -1.61 17.60
N ASN A 59 18.42 -1.98 16.59
CA ASN A 59 17.04 -2.46 16.74
C ASN A 59 16.18 -1.64 17.72
N PRO A 60 16.03 -0.31 17.54
CA PRO A 60 15.36 0.57 18.48
C PRO A 60 13.83 0.43 18.38
N ALA A 61 13.12 0.83 19.41
CA ALA A 61 11.66 0.96 19.39
C ALA A 61 11.19 2.12 18.50
N GLY A 62 12.07 3.09 18.20
CA GLY A 62 11.80 4.20 17.30
C GLY A 62 13.01 5.11 17.11
N VAL A 63 12.85 6.10 16.27
CA VAL A 63 13.87 7.11 15.95
C VAL A 63 13.34 8.50 16.26
N ASP A 64 14.21 9.36 16.79
CA ASP A 64 13.95 10.79 16.95
C ASP A 64 14.82 11.59 15.97
N LEU A 65 14.20 12.51 15.24
CA LEU A 65 14.79 13.18 14.12
C LEU A 65 14.50 14.68 14.16
N SER A 66 15.52 15.49 14.01
CA SER A 66 15.37 16.94 13.97
C SER A 66 16.04 17.55 12.73
N SER A 67 17.35 17.72 12.75
CA SER A 67 18.11 18.44 11.71
C SER A 67 18.13 17.72 10.36
N GLY A 68 18.06 16.40 10.33
CA GLY A 68 18.08 15.61 9.09
C GLY A 68 16.89 15.87 8.14
N VAL A 69 15.83 16.49 8.63
CA VAL A 69 14.64 16.89 7.85
C VAL A 69 14.40 18.40 7.83
N GLU A 70 15.44 19.20 8.03
CA GLU A 70 15.35 20.66 7.97
C GLU A 70 15.89 21.19 6.64
N ILE A 71 15.32 22.30 6.17
CA ILE A 71 15.89 23.14 5.10
C ILE A 71 16.99 24.01 5.72
N THR A 72 16.65 24.67 6.82
CA THR A 72 17.53 25.45 7.69
C THR A 72 17.11 25.19 9.13
N ARG A 73 17.97 25.54 10.10
CA ARG A 73 17.70 25.28 11.51
C ARG A 73 16.33 25.80 11.95
N GLY A 74 15.46 24.88 12.42
CA GLY A 74 14.11 25.16 12.88
C GLY A 74 13.04 25.19 11.79
N ILE A 75 13.40 25.09 10.50
CA ILE A 75 12.44 25.07 9.38
C ILE A 75 12.45 23.67 8.74
N LYS A 76 11.37 22.95 8.92
CA LYS A 76 11.20 21.57 8.43
C LYS A 76 10.92 21.51 6.93
N ASP A 77 11.53 20.53 6.26
CA ASP A 77 11.30 20.19 4.87
C ASP A 77 10.30 19.01 4.79
N TYR A 78 9.11 19.27 4.29
CA TYR A 78 8.09 18.24 4.15
C TYR A 78 8.45 17.15 3.14
N GLY A 79 9.27 17.45 2.13
CA GLY A 79 9.80 16.47 1.19
C GLY A 79 10.74 15.49 1.89
N LYS A 80 11.72 16.00 2.64
CA LYS A 80 12.63 15.20 3.45
C LYS A 80 11.92 14.38 4.53
N ILE A 81 10.89 14.95 5.18
CA ILE A 81 10.07 14.20 6.15
C ILE A 81 9.38 13.01 5.48
N ARG A 82 8.77 13.22 4.31
CA ARG A 82 8.08 12.15 3.57
C ARG A 82 9.04 11.07 3.12
N GLU A 83 10.20 11.45 2.58
CA GLU A 83 11.25 10.53 2.17
C GLU A 83 11.74 9.68 3.36
N PHE A 84 12.04 10.32 4.48
CA PHE A 84 12.48 9.65 5.71
C PHE A 84 11.43 8.68 6.26
N LEU A 85 10.15 9.09 6.33
CA LEU A 85 9.07 8.21 6.78
C LEU A 85 8.88 7.01 5.86
N GLY A 86 9.08 7.19 4.55
CA GLY A 86 9.08 6.10 3.59
C GLY A 86 10.15 5.05 3.85
N LEU A 87 11.33 5.48 4.31
CA LEU A 87 12.43 4.57 4.67
C LEU A 87 12.18 3.83 5.99
N VAL A 88 11.73 4.54 7.03
CA VAL A 88 11.58 3.98 8.39
C VAL A 88 10.35 3.09 8.53
N LYS A 89 9.26 3.43 7.82
CA LYS A 89 8.00 2.66 7.78
C LYS A 89 7.48 2.50 6.35
N PRO A 90 8.24 1.89 5.45
CA PRO A 90 7.91 1.84 4.03
C PRO A 90 6.58 1.13 3.74
N THR A 91 6.13 0.25 4.63
CA THR A 91 4.90 -0.55 4.51
C THR A 91 3.72 0.01 5.28
N TYR A 92 3.84 1.19 5.90
CA TYR A 92 2.76 1.84 6.63
C TYR A 92 2.26 3.09 5.91
N TYR A 93 0.92 3.24 5.90
CA TYR A 93 0.19 4.33 5.28
C TYR A 93 -0.71 4.96 6.35
N GLY A 94 -0.17 5.89 7.11
CA GLY A 94 -0.77 6.43 8.33
C GLY A 94 -0.82 5.38 9.44
N ALA A 95 -2.01 5.10 9.98
CA ALA A 95 -2.23 4.09 11.02
C ALA A 95 -2.37 2.65 10.46
N PHE A 96 -2.39 2.48 9.14
CA PHE A 96 -2.64 1.21 8.46
C PHE A 96 -1.39 0.69 7.78
N GLY A 97 -1.33 -0.63 7.59
CA GLY A 97 -0.23 -1.28 6.87
C GLY A 97 0.49 -2.31 7.71
N GLY A 98 1.75 -2.52 7.36
CA GLY A 98 2.59 -3.60 7.87
C GLY A 98 2.74 -4.71 6.84
N MET A 99 3.56 -5.72 7.17
CA MET A 99 3.89 -6.82 6.27
C MET A 99 3.75 -8.15 7.02
N TYR A 100 2.49 -8.56 7.20
CA TYR A 100 2.11 -9.78 7.94
C TYR A 100 1.85 -10.91 6.96
N VAL A 101 2.91 -11.40 6.31
CA VAL A 101 2.87 -12.40 5.23
C VAL A 101 3.92 -13.47 5.46
N PRO A 102 3.81 -14.66 4.80
CA PRO A 102 4.88 -15.65 4.79
C PRO A 102 6.20 -15.07 4.27
N GLU A 103 7.32 -15.54 4.80
CA GLU A 103 8.68 -15.04 4.48
C GLU A 103 8.98 -14.95 2.98
N LEU A 104 8.49 -15.92 2.19
CA LEU A 104 8.66 -15.96 0.73
C LEU A 104 8.08 -14.72 0.01
N LEU A 105 7.15 -14.00 0.64
CA LEU A 105 6.50 -12.82 0.08
C LEU A 105 7.11 -11.50 0.57
N ILE A 106 8.01 -11.54 1.55
CA ILE A 106 8.59 -10.32 2.14
C ILE A 106 9.39 -9.54 1.09
N GLU A 107 10.33 -10.20 0.40
CA GLU A 107 11.16 -9.55 -0.61
C GLU A 107 10.35 -8.99 -1.79
N PRO A 108 9.42 -9.75 -2.42
CA PRO A 108 8.51 -9.19 -3.42
C PRO A 108 7.69 -7.99 -2.95
N LEU A 109 7.28 -7.96 -1.67
CA LEU A 109 6.53 -6.83 -1.12
C LEU A 109 7.43 -5.62 -0.82
N HIS A 110 8.69 -5.82 -0.47
CA HIS A 110 9.67 -4.73 -0.42
C HIS A 110 9.87 -4.09 -1.78
N ASP A 111 10.04 -4.89 -2.83
CA ASP A 111 10.14 -4.41 -4.21
C ASP A 111 8.91 -3.61 -4.63
N LEU A 112 7.72 -4.12 -4.30
CA LEU A 112 6.46 -3.44 -4.57
C LEU A 112 6.35 -2.11 -3.81
N THR A 113 6.73 -2.10 -2.53
CA THR A 113 6.73 -0.90 -1.70
C THR A 113 7.67 0.15 -2.26
N LYS A 114 8.87 -0.23 -2.65
CA LYS A 114 9.84 0.64 -3.31
C LYS A 114 9.27 1.21 -4.61
N ALA A 115 8.74 0.36 -5.47
CA ALA A 115 8.12 0.79 -6.73
C ALA A 115 6.91 1.72 -6.51
N TYR A 116 6.11 1.49 -5.49
CA TYR A 116 5.02 2.38 -5.13
C TYR A 116 5.52 3.79 -4.80
N HIS A 117 6.55 3.92 -3.97
CA HIS A 117 7.11 5.22 -3.59
C HIS A 117 7.88 5.90 -4.72
N GLU A 118 8.68 5.16 -5.49
CA GLU A 118 9.55 5.72 -6.51
C GLU A 118 8.85 5.92 -7.85
N ILE A 119 7.89 5.07 -8.20
CA ILE A 119 7.21 5.07 -9.50
C ILE A 119 5.77 5.55 -9.38
N ALA A 120 4.93 4.85 -8.56
CA ALA A 120 3.49 5.09 -8.56
C ALA A 120 3.10 6.49 -8.05
N LEU A 121 3.87 7.07 -7.12
CA LEU A 121 3.63 8.43 -6.62
C LEU A 121 4.24 9.52 -7.52
N GLY A 122 5.02 9.16 -8.54
CA GLY A 122 5.63 10.10 -9.47
C GLY A 122 4.63 10.69 -10.47
N ASP A 123 4.89 11.92 -10.91
CA ASP A 123 3.99 12.68 -11.78
C ASP A 123 3.74 11.98 -13.13
N GLU A 124 4.74 11.33 -13.71
CA GLU A 124 4.62 10.60 -14.97
C GLU A 124 3.60 9.46 -14.85
N PHE A 125 3.74 8.62 -13.81
CA PHE A 125 2.82 7.52 -13.57
C PHE A 125 1.40 8.03 -13.29
N GLN A 126 1.27 9.05 -12.47
CA GLN A 126 -0.03 9.64 -12.12
C GLN A 126 -0.72 10.24 -13.37
N ALA A 127 0.01 10.94 -14.22
CA ALA A 127 -0.53 11.49 -15.47
C ALA A 127 -1.01 10.38 -16.42
N GLU A 128 -0.20 9.32 -16.63
CA GLU A 128 -0.58 8.17 -17.44
C GLU A 128 -1.80 7.45 -16.87
N PHE A 129 -1.81 7.18 -15.57
CA PHE A 129 -2.93 6.50 -14.89
C PHE A 129 -4.23 7.31 -14.97
N ILE A 130 -4.18 8.62 -14.70
CA ILE A 130 -5.34 9.52 -14.82
C ILE A 130 -5.84 9.57 -16.27
N SER A 131 -4.94 9.63 -17.25
CA SER A 131 -5.30 9.57 -18.66
C SER A 131 -6.04 8.29 -19.02
N LEU A 132 -5.56 7.14 -18.56
CA LEU A 132 -6.20 5.83 -18.75
C LEU A 132 -7.56 5.75 -18.04
N LEU A 133 -7.66 6.26 -16.82
CA LEU A 133 -8.95 6.32 -16.10
C LEU A 133 -9.98 7.15 -16.87
N LYS A 134 -9.58 8.27 -17.47
CA LYS A 134 -10.46 9.15 -18.22
C LYS A 134 -10.83 8.57 -19.59
N ASN A 135 -9.84 8.16 -20.37
CA ASN A 135 -10.00 7.89 -21.81
C ASN A 135 -10.30 6.40 -22.09
N TYR A 136 -9.93 5.49 -21.19
CA TYR A 136 -10.16 4.05 -21.35
C TYR A 136 -11.24 3.52 -20.40
N VAL A 137 -11.20 3.90 -19.13
CA VAL A 137 -12.19 3.43 -18.14
C VAL A 137 -13.50 4.22 -18.20
N GLY A 138 -13.47 5.47 -18.61
CA GLY A 138 -14.66 6.34 -18.70
C GLY A 138 -14.98 7.09 -17.40
N ARG A 139 -13.94 7.49 -16.65
CA ARG A 139 -14.12 8.26 -15.41
C ARG A 139 -14.03 9.79 -15.68
N PRO A 140 -14.71 10.61 -14.85
CA PRO A 140 -15.60 10.24 -13.74
C PRO A 140 -16.92 9.65 -14.21
N THR A 141 -17.41 8.58 -13.53
CA THR A 141 -18.73 8.03 -13.81
C THR A 141 -19.85 8.94 -13.32
N ALA A 142 -21.01 8.87 -13.98
CA ALA A 142 -22.15 9.72 -13.67
C ALA A 142 -22.71 9.49 -12.25
N LEU A 143 -23.27 10.55 -11.67
CA LEU A 143 -24.14 10.50 -10.51
C LEU A 143 -25.58 10.72 -10.98
N THR A 144 -26.36 9.66 -11.11
CA THR A 144 -27.68 9.68 -11.72
C THR A 144 -28.78 9.79 -10.66
N HIS A 145 -29.64 10.80 -10.77
CA HIS A 145 -30.85 10.93 -9.94
C HIS A 145 -31.92 9.95 -10.42
N VAL A 146 -32.26 8.96 -9.57
CA VAL A 146 -33.24 7.90 -9.91
C VAL A 146 -34.61 8.21 -9.30
N LYS A 147 -35.29 9.20 -9.88
CA LYS A 147 -36.55 9.77 -9.36
C LYS A 147 -37.66 8.72 -9.15
N ASN A 148 -37.89 7.85 -10.13
CA ASN A 148 -38.95 6.83 -10.04
C ASN A 148 -38.68 5.79 -8.97
N PHE A 149 -37.42 5.36 -8.83
CA PHE A 149 -37.01 4.46 -7.77
C PHE A 149 -37.18 5.12 -6.39
N GLY A 150 -36.72 6.37 -6.24
CA GLY A 150 -36.88 7.14 -5.01
C GLY A 150 -38.37 7.26 -4.61
N LYS A 151 -39.24 7.59 -5.58
CA LYS A 151 -40.69 7.67 -5.34
C LYS A 151 -41.29 6.33 -4.88
N ALA A 152 -40.87 5.22 -5.47
CA ALA A 152 -41.36 3.89 -5.11
C ALA A 152 -41.02 3.46 -3.67
N ILE A 153 -39.89 3.98 -3.12
CA ILE A 153 -39.44 3.69 -1.75
C ILE A 153 -39.67 4.85 -0.77
N GLY A 154 -40.44 5.88 -1.17
CA GLY A 154 -40.77 7.00 -0.31
C GLY A 154 -39.62 8.02 -0.07
N LEU A 155 -38.59 8.01 -0.89
CA LEU A 155 -37.44 8.94 -0.78
C LEU A 155 -37.45 9.96 -1.90
N LYS A 156 -37.27 11.24 -1.55
CA LYS A 156 -37.26 12.35 -2.51
C LYS A 156 -35.98 12.42 -3.35
N HIS A 157 -34.84 12.12 -2.75
CA HIS A 157 -33.53 12.25 -3.38
C HIS A 157 -32.76 10.93 -3.25
N VAL A 158 -32.67 10.18 -4.35
CA VAL A 158 -31.87 8.95 -4.46
C VAL A 158 -30.97 9.09 -5.67
N TYR A 159 -29.67 8.92 -5.47
CA TYR A 159 -28.67 9.00 -6.51
C TYR A 159 -27.87 7.71 -6.61
N LEU A 160 -27.57 7.27 -7.82
CA LEU A 160 -26.69 6.14 -8.09
C LEU A 160 -25.35 6.66 -8.63
N LYS A 161 -24.26 6.29 -7.98
CA LYS A 161 -22.92 6.42 -8.55
C LYS A 161 -22.72 5.26 -9.53
N ARG A 162 -22.67 5.59 -10.82
CA ARG A 162 -22.80 4.64 -11.93
C ARG A 162 -21.48 3.95 -12.27
N GLU A 163 -20.95 3.13 -11.37
CA GLU A 163 -19.75 2.32 -11.64
C GLU A 163 -19.99 1.16 -12.64
N ASP A 164 -21.23 0.87 -12.94
CA ASP A 164 -21.68 0.00 -14.05
C ASP A 164 -21.36 0.58 -15.44
N LEU A 165 -21.13 1.89 -15.55
CA LEU A 165 -20.76 2.56 -16.80
C LEU A 165 -19.24 2.57 -17.05
N THR A 166 -18.43 2.01 -16.17
CA THR A 166 -17.02 1.81 -16.47
C THR A 166 -16.81 0.75 -17.55
N HIS A 167 -15.68 0.77 -18.22
CA HIS A 167 -15.37 -0.08 -19.38
C HIS A 167 -15.68 -1.57 -19.20
N THR A 168 -15.49 -2.13 -18.00
CA THR A 168 -15.79 -3.55 -17.71
C THR A 168 -17.16 -3.78 -17.07
N GLY A 169 -17.95 -2.72 -16.88
CA GLY A 169 -19.26 -2.78 -16.22
C GLY A 169 -19.20 -2.90 -14.70
N ALA A 170 -18.03 -2.69 -14.07
CA ALA A 170 -17.86 -2.74 -12.63
C ALA A 170 -16.62 -1.95 -12.18
N HIS A 171 -16.59 -1.55 -10.90
CA HIS A 171 -15.52 -0.73 -10.31
C HIS A 171 -14.13 -1.40 -10.28
N LYS A 172 -14.02 -2.71 -10.44
CA LYS A 172 -12.76 -3.47 -10.32
C LYS A 172 -11.68 -3.03 -11.32
N ILE A 173 -12.06 -2.48 -12.47
CA ILE A 173 -11.09 -1.99 -13.47
C ILE A 173 -10.22 -0.85 -12.91
N ASN A 174 -10.73 -0.05 -11.97
CA ASN A 174 -9.98 1.07 -11.42
C ASN A 174 -8.69 0.61 -10.73
N ASN A 175 -8.78 -0.39 -9.85
CA ASN A 175 -7.60 -0.90 -9.15
C ASN A 175 -6.76 -1.83 -10.02
N ALA A 176 -7.40 -2.70 -10.82
CA ALA A 176 -6.67 -3.63 -11.69
C ALA A 176 -5.78 -2.88 -12.69
N LEU A 177 -6.29 -1.79 -13.28
CA LEU A 177 -5.52 -0.97 -14.21
C LEU A 177 -4.28 -0.35 -13.57
N GLY A 178 -4.43 0.27 -12.38
CA GLY A 178 -3.29 0.87 -11.67
C GLY A 178 -2.25 -0.16 -11.24
N GLN A 179 -2.70 -1.32 -10.74
CA GLN A 179 -1.80 -2.41 -10.35
C GLN A 179 -1.04 -3.01 -11.54
N CYS A 180 -1.73 -3.27 -12.66
CA CYS A 180 -1.10 -3.78 -13.87
C CYS A 180 -0.13 -2.78 -14.50
N LEU A 181 -0.47 -1.48 -14.48
CA LEU A 181 0.41 -0.41 -14.95
C LEU A 181 1.70 -0.35 -14.12
N LEU A 182 1.57 -0.38 -12.77
CA LEU A 182 2.73 -0.41 -11.89
C LEU A 182 3.58 -1.66 -12.11
N ALA A 183 2.97 -2.83 -12.19
CA ALA A 183 3.68 -4.07 -12.46
C ALA A 183 4.46 -4.01 -13.79
N LYS A 184 3.87 -3.43 -14.85
CA LYS A 184 4.55 -3.21 -16.13
C LYS A 184 5.75 -2.29 -15.97
N LYS A 185 5.63 -1.18 -15.24
CA LYS A 185 6.74 -0.24 -14.95
C LYS A 185 7.84 -0.89 -14.10
N MET A 186 7.49 -1.90 -13.29
CA MET A 186 8.45 -2.77 -12.57
C MET A 186 9.11 -3.83 -13.46
N GLY A 187 8.84 -3.87 -14.77
CA GLY A 187 9.36 -4.86 -15.69
C GLY A 187 8.71 -6.25 -15.61
N LYS A 188 7.56 -6.38 -14.95
CA LYS A 188 6.82 -7.64 -14.91
C LYS A 188 6.13 -7.86 -16.27
N THR A 189 6.18 -9.09 -16.75
CA THR A 189 5.61 -9.49 -18.05
C THR A 189 4.35 -10.33 -17.89
N ARG A 190 4.09 -10.86 -16.69
CA ARG A 190 2.97 -11.72 -16.34
C ARG A 190 2.29 -11.27 -15.08
N ILE A 191 0.96 -11.23 -15.13
CA ILE A 191 0.08 -10.92 -13.99
C ILE A 191 -0.69 -12.19 -13.60
N ILE A 192 -0.80 -12.41 -12.31
CA ILE A 192 -1.70 -13.40 -11.73
C ILE A 192 -2.82 -12.69 -10.96
N ALA A 193 -4.01 -13.25 -11.00
CA ALA A 193 -5.14 -12.78 -10.20
C ALA A 193 -5.93 -13.98 -9.66
N GLU A 194 -6.54 -13.77 -8.51
CA GLU A 194 -7.60 -14.62 -7.97
C GLU A 194 -8.95 -13.95 -8.24
N THR A 195 -10.01 -14.72 -8.45
CA THR A 195 -11.36 -14.19 -8.59
C THR A 195 -12.41 -15.23 -8.17
N GLY A 196 -13.42 -14.79 -7.43
CA GLY A 196 -14.62 -15.56 -7.13
C GLY A 196 -15.70 -15.34 -8.20
N ALA A 197 -16.48 -14.25 -8.08
CA ALA A 197 -17.55 -13.90 -9.02
C ALA A 197 -17.08 -13.54 -10.45
N GLY A 198 -15.79 -13.50 -10.72
CA GLY A 198 -15.20 -13.25 -12.04
C GLY A 198 -14.95 -11.80 -12.41
N GLN A 199 -15.51 -10.83 -11.70
CA GLN A 199 -15.37 -9.41 -12.06
C GLN A 199 -13.92 -8.89 -11.93
N HIS A 200 -13.19 -9.31 -10.90
CA HIS A 200 -11.78 -8.95 -10.75
C HIS A 200 -10.93 -9.61 -11.85
N GLY A 201 -11.20 -10.86 -12.16
CA GLY A 201 -10.53 -11.57 -13.26
C GLY A 201 -10.75 -10.90 -14.62
N VAL A 202 -11.98 -10.49 -14.93
CA VAL A 202 -12.30 -9.74 -16.16
C VAL A 202 -11.56 -8.41 -16.20
N ALA A 203 -11.55 -7.65 -15.09
CA ALA A 203 -10.85 -6.37 -15.01
C ALA A 203 -9.33 -6.54 -15.21
N THR A 204 -8.73 -7.55 -14.56
CA THR A 204 -7.31 -7.85 -14.71
C THR A 204 -6.97 -8.30 -16.13
N ALA A 205 -7.77 -9.20 -16.72
CA ALA A 205 -7.59 -9.63 -18.11
C ALA A 205 -7.68 -8.45 -19.09
N THR A 206 -8.62 -7.52 -18.86
CA THR A 206 -8.78 -6.30 -19.66
C THR A 206 -7.54 -5.40 -19.57
N ALA A 207 -7.06 -5.13 -18.36
CA ALA A 207 -5.86 -4.33 -18.14
C ALA A 207 -4.62 -4.98 -18.75
N CYS A 208 -4.46 -6.30 -18.61
CA CYS A 208 -3.35 -7.05 -19.20
C CYS A 208 -3.38 -7.02 -20.73
N ALA A 209 -4.55 -7.25 -21.35
CA ALA A 209 -4.71 -7.18 -22.80
C ALA A 209 -4.32 -5.79 -23.34
N MET A 210 -4.77 -4.71 -22.69
CA MET A 210 -4.42 -3.34 -23.07
C MET A 210 -2.92 -3.04 -22.91
N LEU A 211 -2.28 -3.55 -21.83
CA LEU A 211 -0.89 -3.28 -21.50
C LEU A 211 0.11 -4.24 -22.17
N GLY A 212 -0.36 -5.28 -22.88
CA GLY A 212 0.47 -6.30 -23.50
C GLY A 212 1.14 -7.23 -22.48
N LEU A 213 0.42 -7.60 -21.41
CA LEU A 213 0.89 -8.47 -20.35
C LEU A 213 0.23 -9.85 -20.43
N GLU A 214 0.96 -10.92 -20.12
CA GLU A 214 0.40 -12.25 -19.93
C GLU A 214 -0.52 -12.23 -18.69
N CYS A 215 -1.70 -12.86 -18.79
CA CYS A 215 -2.65 -12.94 -17.69
C CYS A 215 -3.01 -14.37 -17.34
N LYS A 216 -2.90 -14.72 -16.05
CA LYS A 216 -3.38 -16.00 -15.52
C LYS A 216 -4.31 -15.72 -14.34
N VAL A 217 -5.55 -16.24 -14.43
CA VAL A 217 -6.58 -16.03 -13.40
C VAL A 217 -6.89 -17.38 -12.75
N TYR A 218 -6.77 -17.45 -11.43
CA TYR A 218 -7.17 -18.59 -10.64
C TYR A 218 -8.59 -18.39 -10.13
N MET A 219 -9.45 -19.39 -10.28
CA MET A 219 -10.86 -19.30 -9.94
C MET A 219 -11.36 -20.65 -9.43
N GLY A 220 -12.16 -20.65 -8.36
CA GLY A 220 -12.74 -21.89 -7.84
C GLY A 220 -13.52 -22.65 -8.92
N GLN A 221 -13.39 -23.99 -8.96
CA GLN A 221 -14.04 -24.82 -9.99
C GLN A 221 -15.55 -24.58 -10.07
N VAL A 222 -16.21 -24.47 -8.92
CA VAL A 222 -17.66 -24.22 -8.84
C VAL A 222 -18.01 -22.85 -9.43
N ASP A 223 -17.15 -21.83 -9.20
CA ASP A 223 -17.38 -20.49 -9.72
C ASP A 223 -17.09 -20.41 -11.23
N VAL A 224 -16.12 -21.19 -11.74
CA VAL A 224 -15.87 -21.29 -13.19
C VAL A 224 -17.13 -21.73 -13.93
N GLU A 225 -17.89 -22.66 -13.37
CA GLU A 225 -19.15 -23.14 -13.96
C GLU A 225 -20.29 -22.13 -13.79
N ARG A 226 -20.45 -21.56 -12.58
CA ARG A 226 -21.51 -20.59 -12.28
C ARG A 226 -21.34 -19.28 -13.04
N GLN A 227 -20.12 -18.87 -13.27
CA GLN A 227 -19.75 -17.58 -13.88
C GLN A 227 -19.21 -17.75 -15.31
N ALA A 228 -19.69 -18.74 -16.04
CA ALA A 228 -19.26 -19.05 -17.40
C ALA A 228 -19.19 -17.82 -18.34
N PRO A 229 -20.12 -16.82 -18.29
CA PRO A 229 -20.00 -15.60 -19.09
C PRO A 229 -18.75 -14.76 -18.77
N ASN A 230 -18.36 -14.67 -17.50
CA ASN A 230 -17.14 -13.94 -17.10
C ASN A 230 -15.88 -14.72 -17.50
N VAL A 231 -15.91 -16.05 -17.39
CA VAL A 231 -14.84 -16.94 -17.88
C VAL A 231 -14.62 -16.77 -19.38
N ALA A 232 -15.72 -16.73 -20.16
CA ALA A 232 -15.65 -16.50 -21.60
C ALA A 232 -15.02 -15.14 -21.93
N LYS A 233 -15.38 -14.05 -21.21
CA LYS A 233 -14.76 -12.73 -21.36
C LYS A 233 -13.27 -12.76 -21.07
N MET A 234 -12.85 -13.39 -19.97
CA MET A 234 -11.43 -13.51 -19.62
C MET A 234 -10.63 -14.22 -20.71
N ARG A 235 -11.17 -15.34 -21.22
CA ARG A 235 -10.53 -16.10 -22.31
C ARG A 235 -10.46 -15.30 -23.62
N LEU A 236 -11.53 -14.59 -23.98
CA LEU A 236 -11.57 -13.72 -25.15
C LEU A 236 -10.49 -12.62 -25.07
N LEU A 237 -10.21 -12.11 -23.88
CA LEU A 237 -9.14 -11.13 -23.60
C LEU A 237 -7.74 -11.75 -23.53
N GLY A 238 -7.61 -13.05 -23.82
CA GLY A 238 -6.32 -13.76 -23.83
C GLY A 238 -5.86 -14.28 -22.47
N ALA A 239 -6.66 -14.18 -21.41
CA ALA A 239 -6.28 -14.69 -20.10
C ALA A 239 -6.46 -16.20 -20.01
N LYS A 240 -5.51 -16.87 -19.33
CA LYS A 240 -5.61 -18.28 -18.96
C LYS A 240 -6.37 -18.39 -17.65
N VAL A 241 -7.58 -18.96 -17.70
CA VAL A 241 -8.37 -19.27 -16.49
C VAL A 241 -8.01 -20.66 -16.01
N VAL A 242 -7.55 -20.76 -14.76
CA VAL A 242 -7.13 -21.99 -14.09
C VAL A 242 -8.14 -22.32 -12.99
N PRO A 243 -8.92 -23.39 -13.13
CA PRO A 243 -9.79 -23.87 -12.08
C PRO A 243 -8.99 -24.36 -10.88
N VAL A 244 -9.48 -24.10 -9.67
CA VAL A 244 -8.89 -24.56 -8.40
C VAL A 244 -9.92 -25.47 -7.75
N THR A 245 -9.54 -26.72 -7.52
CA THR A 245 -10.44 -27.75 -6.95
C THR A 245 -10.35 -27.83 -5.43
N ASP A 246 -9.23 -27.39 -4.84
CA ASP A 246 -8.96 -27.46 -3.42
C ASP A 246 -8.69 -26.05 -2.86
N GLY A 247 -9.14 -25.82 -1.64
CA GLY A 247 -9.08 -24.52 -0.99
C GLY A 247 -10.45 -23.86 -0.90
N SER A 248 -10.77 -23.35 0.27
CA SER A 248 -12.00 -22.61 0.57
C SER A 248 -11.94 -21.18 0.05
#